data_b261e934d33bd626bb0af26939f8c5d5
#
_entry.id   b261e934d33bd626bb0af26939f8c5d5
#
_cell.length_a   1.000
_cell.length_b   1.000
_cell.length_c   1.000
_cell.angle_alpha   90.00
_cell.angle_beta   90.00
_cell.angle_gamma   90.00
#
_symmetry.space_group_name_H-M   'P 1'
#
loop_
_entity.id
_entity.type
_entity.pdbx_description
1 polymer ?
#
loop_
_entity_poly.entity_id
_entity_poly.type
_entity_poly.pdbx_seq_one_letter_code
_entity_poly.pdbx_strand_id
1 'polypeptide(L)'
;MSAESNTTDQDSADLARFGYKQELNRGLGLFSSFAVAFSYISPSTGIFTLFALGLVTIGGVFIWTWPVVAIGQFIIALNFAEVSSHYPVAGSVFQWTKYLSRRSYSWFTGWIYLFAGILTVTSVVATIPLALIPAIDGVPTLFGQTAWNISLTLHTELVVALITLVVITVLNIYGVRLVAVINNTGVIFEILGMFVFALILAIFHNHQGVHVITNSAGLPVTPSTFLAAMFMSLFVIYGFDTASTLAEETHNPRSAAPKAVLYAVIGAFIIGGVFLLGTLMAIPHLGLAVKSAWGPAQIIQANFSPAFATVYLLVVSAAIFVCCLAIMAATIRLCFGMSRDNQLPISRPLAKVSPKLHTPIWTCIVVALLAAVPFLQFSGAGTIAIAATAMIYFAYFLGNIAILRARTRGFPQTAAPFRLGGWGLPINILGLVYGGAMLINFAWPRAASNPTPNQTVVGGVQLLDFHIEFLNKIPILWTVFVVLSLIGLIYYLVTGRNKEFAPIIAPAGDDAPLVGGAAQQG
;
A
#
# COMPACT_ATOMS: atom_id res chain seq x y z
N MET A 1 -35.16 -10.64 -3.35
CA MET A 1 -35.26 -10.33 -1.91
C MET A 1 -34.96 -11.51 -0.97
N SER A 2 -35.40 -12.75 -1.23
CA SER A 2 -35.16 -13.90 -0.31
C SER A 2 -33.72 -14.44 -0.29
N ALA A 3 -32.99 -14.41 -1.40
CA ALA A 3 -31.61 -14.92 -1.47
C ALA A 3 -30.58 -13.95 -0.85
N GLU A 4 -30.78 -12.65 -0.99
CA GLU A 4 -29.90 -11.63 -0.40
C GLU A 4 -30.05 -11.52 1.13
N SER A 5 -31.28 -11.71 1.66
CA SER A 5 -31.49 -11.75 3.11
C SER A 5 -30.80 -12.96 3.75
N ASN A 6 -30.86 -14.14 3.12
CA ASN A 6 -30.20 -15.34 3.61
C ASN A 6 -28.67 -15.23 3.64
N THR A 7 -28.04 -14.57 2.65
CA THR A 7 -26.59 -14.38 2.63
C THR A 7 -26.12 -13.38 3.68
N THR A 8 -26.89 -12.32 3.92
CA THR A 8 -26.54 -11.30 4.95
C THR A 8 -26.62 -11.89 6.37
N ASP A 9 -27.60 -12.76 6.63
CA ASP A 9 -27.74 -13.44 7.92
C ASP A 9 -26.59 -14.45 8.14
N GLN A 10 -26.19 -15.17 7.10
CA GLN A 10 -25.06 -16.12 7.15
C GLN A 10 -23.72 -15.37 7.38
N ASP A 11 -23.47 -14.29 6.67
CA ASP A 11 -22.27 -13.47 6.85
C ASP A 11 -22.18 -12.88 8.27
N SER A 12 -23.31 -12.47 8.85
CA SER A 12 -23.37 -11.96 10.22
C SER A 12 -23.16 -13.06 11.24
N ALA A 13 -23.67 -14.26 11.00
CA ALA A 13 -23.43 -15.44 11.81
C ALA A 13 -21.97 -15.87 11.76
N ASP A 14 -21.33 -15.82 10.58
CA ASP A 14 -19.90 -16.09 10.42
C ASP A 14 -19.05 -15.09 11.22
N LEU A 15 -19.39 -13.78 11.19
CA LEU A 15 -18.70 -12.77 11.97
C LEU A 15 -18.86 -12.98 13.50
N ALA A 16 -20.07 -13.39 13.92
CA ALA A 16 -20.36 -13.68 15.32
C ALA A 16 -19.51 -14.85 15.87
N ARG A 17 -19.13 -15.82 15.04
CA ARG A 17 -18.21 -16.93 15.41
C ARG A 17 -16.84 -16.41 15.87
N PHE A 18 -16.42 -15.23 15.40
CA PHE A 18 -15.18 -14.57 15.80
C PHE A 18 -15.38 -13.60 16.99
N GLY A 19 -16.57 -13.57 17.58
CA GLY A 19 -16.91 -12.73 18.74
C GLY A 19 -17.22 -11.28 18.40
N TYR A 20 -17.44 -10.95 17.13
CA TYR A 20 -17.76 -9.60 16.69
C TYR A 20 -19.23 -9.45 16.30
N LYS A 21 -19.79 -8.27 16.57
CA LYS A 21 -21.09 -7.84 16.05
C LYS A 21 -20.92 -7.05 14.79
N GLN A 22 -21.90 -7.15 13.88
CA GLN A 22 -21.93 -6.33 12.67
C GLN A 22 -22.25 -4.87 13.04
N GLU A 23 -21.24 -4.00 13.04
CA GLU A 23 -21.36 -2.57 13.33
C GLU A 23 -21.19 -1.69 12.08
N LEU A 24 -20.45 -2.20 11.10
CA LEU A 24 -20.19 -1.52 9.85
C LEU A 24 -21.26 -1.84 8.82
N ASN A 25 -21.52 -0.92 7.89
CA ASN A 25 -22.52 -1.12 6.85
C ASN A 25 -22.00 -2.06 5.76
N ARG A 26 -22.65 -3.21 5.57
CA ARG A 26 -22.31 -4.19 4.55
C ARG A 26 -22.92 -3.78 3.21
N GLY A 27 -22.09 -3.25 2.31
CA GLY A 27 -22.53 -2.72 1.02
C GLY A 27 -21.57 -2.99 -0.15
N LEU A 28 -20.46 -3.71 0.10
CA LEU A 28 -19.44 -3.97 -0.91
C LEU A 28 -19.65 -5.35 -1.55
N GLY A 29 -19.66 -5.41 -2.89
CA GLY A 29 -19.59 -6.66 -3.66
C GLY A 29 -18.15 -7.01 -4.04
N LEU A 30 -17.99 -8.12 -4.79
CA LEU A 30 -16.68 -8.56 -5.29
C LEU A 30 -15.95 -7.46 -6.08
N PHE A 31 -16.65 -6.75 -6.99
CA PHE A 31 -16.04 -5.67 -7.77
C PHE A 31 -15.58 -4.52 -6.88
N SER A 32 -16.38 -4.10 -5.90
CA SER A 32 -15.99 -3.04 -4.98
C SER A 32 -14.80 -3.43 -4.10
N SER A 33 -14.73 -4.69 -3.65
CA SER A 33 -13.58 -5.20 -2.90
C SER A 33 -12.32 -5.24 -3.76
N PHE A 34 -12.44 -5.68 -5.02
CA PHE A 34 -11.36 -5.61 -6.01
C PHE A 34 -10.95 -4.16 -6.26
N ALA A 35 -11.92 -3.25 -6.48
CA ALA A 35 -11.66 -1.86 -6.78
C ALA A 35 -10.88 -1.17 -5.65
N VAL A 36 -11.25 -1.41 -4.39
CA VAL A 36 -10.52 -0.84 -3.25
C VAL A 36 -9.10 -1.40 -3.15
N ALA A 37 -8.91 -2.72 -3.35
CA ALA A 37 -7.58 -3.32 -3.36
C ALA A 37 -6.72 -2.83 -4.54
N PHE A 38 -7.31 -2.71 -5.74
CA PHE A 38 -6.62 -2.16 -6.90
C PHE A 38 -6.28 -0.68 -6.74
N SER A 39 -7.22 0.12 -6.17
CA SER A 39 -6.96 1.53 -5.85
C SER A 39 -5.85 1.70 -4.82
N TYR A 40 -5.72 0.76 -3.87
CA TYR A 40 -4.62 0.79 -2.91
C TYR A 40 -3.27 0.56 -3.60
N ILE A 41 -3.17 -0.43 -4.49
CA ILE A 41 -1.97 -0.71 -5.29
C ILE A 41 -1.68 0.48 -6.21
N SER A 42 -2.69 0.94 -6.95
CA SER A 42 -2.66 2.04 -7.93
C SER A 42 -1.33 2.14 -8.69
N PRO A 43 -1.16 1.40 -9.79
CA PRO A 43 0.08 1.43 -10.55
C PRO A 43 0.46 2.83 -11.03
N SER A 44 -0.52 3.69 -11.35
CA SER A 44 -0.28 5.09 -11.71
C SER A 44 0.42 5.84 -10.58
N THR A 45 -0.10 5.74 -9.36
CA THR A 45 0.46 6.40 -8.17
C THR A 45 1.91 6.00 -7.95
N GLY A 46 2.19 4.69 -7.90
CA GLY A 46 3.52 4.21 -7.59
C GLY A 46 4.54 4.51 -8.68
N ILE A 47 4.13 4.42 -9.96
CA ILE A 47 5.00 4.80 -11.09
C ILE A 47 5.29 6.30 -11.04
N PHE A 48 4.31 7.18 -10.81
CA PHE A 48 4.57 8.61 -10.66
C PHE A 48 5.46 8.95 -9.46
N THR A 49 5.44 8.15 -8.39
CA THR A 49 6.27 8.36 -7.20
C THR A 49 7.75 7.99 -7.42
N LEU A 50 8.03 6.84 -8.01
CA LEU A 50 9.39 6.26 -7.99
C LEU A 50 9.93 5.85 -9.38
N PHE A 51 9.27 6.21 -10.48
CA PHE A 51 9.78 5.94 -11.84
C PHE A 51 11.19 6.48 -12.04
N ALA A 52 11.42 7.75 -11.65
CA ALA A 52 12.71 8.39 -11.77
C ALA A 52 13.81 7.61 -11.06
N LEU A 53 13.54 7.03 -9.88
CA LEU A 53 14.51 6.22 -9.15
C LEU A 53 14.95 4.99 -9.98
N GLY A 54 14.01 4.26 -10.56
CA GLY A 54 14.33 3.13 -11.43
C GLY A 54 15.14 3.55 -12.65
N LEU A 55 14.71 4.64 -13.30
CA LEU A 55 15.33 5.17 -14.52
C LEU A 55 16.78 5.64 -14.30
N VAL A 56 17.04 6.42 -13.24
CA VAL A 56 18.40 6.93 -12.96
C VAL A 56 19.35 5.86 -12.45
N THR A 57 18.82 4.74 -11.96
CA THR A 57 19.64 3.65 -11.39
C THR A 57 20.19 2.73 -12.45
N ILE A 58 19.38 2.29 -13.42
CA ILE A 58 19.79 1.32 -14.46
C ILE A 58 19.14 1.57 -15.83
N GLY A 59 18.68 2.80 -16.11
CA GLY A 59 18.03 3.12 -17.39
C GLY A 59 16.75 2.32 -17.60
N GLY A 60 16.41 2.05 -18.89
CA GLY A 60 15.20 1.29 -19.24
C GLY A 60 15.18 -0.15 -18.75
N VAL A 61 16.34 -0.72 -18.41
CA VAL A 61 16.47 -2.10 -17.90
C VAL A 61 15.68 -2.30 -16.60
N PHE A 62 15.37 -1.24 -15.85
CA PHE A 62 14.62 -1.35 -14.60
C PHE A 62 13.23 -1.98 -14.78
N ILE A 63 12.67 -2.01 -15.96
CA ILE A 63 11.38 -2.66 -16.24
C ILE A 63 11.35 -4.13 -15.79
N TRP A 64 12.50 -4.83 -15.84
CA TRP A 64 12.60 -6.23 -15.44
C TRP A 64 12.39 -6.45 -13.94
N THR A 65 12.48 -5.39 -13.14
CA THR A 65 12.13 -5.46 -11.72
C THR A 65 10.62 -5.70 -11.54
N TRP A 66 9.79 -5.27 -12.49
CA TRP A 66 8.34 -5.38 -12.44
C TRP A 66 7.84 -6.83 -12.40
N PRO A 67 8.15 -7.71 -13.36
CA PRO A 67 7.75 -9.11 -13.30
C PRO A 67 8.35 -9.86 -12.11
N VAL A 68 9.58 -9.56 -11.70
CA VAL A 68 10.22 -10.21 -10.54
C VAL A 68 9.43 -9.91 -9.27
N VAL A 69 9.08 -8.65 -9.04
CA VAL A 69 8.30 -8.23 -7.86
C VAL A 69 6.87 -8.76 -7.95
N ALA A 70 6.24 -8.71 -9.12
CA ALA A 70 4.87 -9.21 -9.30
C ALA A 70 4.75 -10.70 -8.96
N ILE A 71 5.69 -11.52 -9.41
CA ILE A 71 5.72 -12.96 -9.09
C ILE A 71 5.89 -13.17 -7.58
N GLY A 72 6.83 -12.46 -6.95
CA GLY A 72 7.06 -12.57 -5.52
C GLY A 72 5.84 -12.16 -4.68
N GLN A 73 5.19 -11.06 -5.06
CA GLN A 73 3.98 -10.60 -4.38
C GLN A 73 2.77 -11.48 -4.66
N PHE A 74 2.66 -12.07 -5.84
CA PHE A 74 1.62 -13.04 -6.14
C PHE A 74 1.73 -14.30 -5.26
N ILE A 75 2.95 -14.77 -4.99
CA ILE A 75 3.20 -15.88 -4.05
C ILE A 75 2.70 -15.52 -2.64
N ILE A 76 2.98 -14.30 -2.16
CA ILE A 76 2.46 -13.82 -0.87
C ILE A 76 0.93 -13.70 -0.92
N ALA A 77 0.38 -13.16 -2.01
CA ALA A 77 -1.06 -12.99 -2.19
C ALA A 77 -1.82 -14.32 -2.16
N LEU A 78 -1.25 -15.41 -2.67
CA LEU A 78 -1.85 -16.76 -2.58
C LEU A 78 -2.02 -17.21 -1.12
N ASN A 79 -1.01 -16.99 -0.27
CA ASN A 79 -1.10 -17.30 1.16
C ASN A 79 -2.18 -16.44 1.85
N PHE A 80 -2.22 -15.15 1.53
CA PHE A 80 -3.18 -14.21 2.13
C PHE A 80 -4.61 -14.46 1.62
N ALA A 81 -4.78 -14.87 0.37
CA ALA A 81 -6.07 -15.30 -0.18
C ALA A 81 -6.63 -16.51 0.58
N GLU A 82 -5.79 -17.50 0.91
CA GLU A 82 -6.24 -18.65 1.69
C GLU A 82 -6.66 -18.23 3.10
N VAL A 83 -5.84 -17.44 3.78
CA VAL A 83 -6.13 -16.98 5.15
C VAL A 83 -7.36 -16.08 5.19
N SER A 84 -7.56 -15.20 4.20
CA SER A 84 -8.74 -14.34 4.12
C SER A 84 -10.05 -15.12 3.92
N SER A 85 -9.97 -16.29 3.25
CA SER A 85 -11.13 -17.19 3.09
C SER A 85 -11.51 -17.88 4.41
N HIS A 86 -10.55 -18.12 5.30
CA HIS A 86 -10.77 -18.71 6.62
C HIS A 86 -11.18 -17.68 7.68
N TYR A 87 -10.58 -16.48 7.65
CA TYR A 87 -10.74 -15.42 8.66
C TYR A 87 -11.22 -14.10 8.01
N PRO A 88 -12.50 -13.99 7.65
CA PRO A 88 -13.07 -12.83 6.96
C PRO A 88 -13.41 -11.71 7.95
N VAL A 89 -12.42 -11.23 8.71
CA VAL A 89 -12.56 -10.18 9.73
C VAL A 89 -11.76 -8.95 9.34
N ALA A 90 -12.30 -7.76 9.62
CA ALA A 90 -11.64 -6.49 9.29
C ALA A 90 -10.31 -6.32 10.04
N GLY A 91 -9.27 -5.86 9.32
CA GLY A 91 -7.93 -5.65 9.88
C GLY A 91 -6.86 -6.59 9.33
N SER A 92 -7.21 -7.41 8.31
CA SER A 92 -6.26 -8.15 7.46
C SER A 92 -5.14 -8.85 8.26
N VAL A 93 -3.87 -8.58 7.96
CA VAL A 93 -2.68 -9.24 8.54
C VAL A 93 -2.69 -9.24 10.07
N PHE A 94 -3.16 -8.16 10.72
CA PHE A 94 -3.28 -8.09 12.17
C PHE A 94 -4.26 -9.15 12.71
N GLN A 95 -5.47 -9.22 12.15
CA GLN A 95 -6.48 -10.17 12.59
C GLN A 95 -6.05 -11.61 12.30
N TRP A 96 -5.48 -11.88 11.12
CA TRP A 96 -4.98 -13.22 10.80
C TRP A 96 -3.92 -13.69 11.78
N THR A 97 -2.95 -12.83 12.12
CA THR A 97 -1.92 -13.19 13.11
C THR A 97 -2.48 -13.39 14.51
N LYS A 98 -3.61 -12.76 14.85
CA LYS A 98 -4.33 -12.96 16.12
C LYS A 98 -4.83 -14.40 16.25
N TYR A 99 -5.37 -14.97 15.16
CA TYR A 99 -5.88 -16.34 15.17
C TYR A 99 -4.80 -17.40 14.91
N LEU A 100 -3.72 -17.04 14.21
CA LEU A 100 -2.66 -17.98 13.80
C LEU A 100 -1.47 -18.00 14.78
N SER A 101 -1.33 -17.04 15.71
CA SER A 101 -0.14 -16.89 16.54
C SER A 101 -0.47 -16.48 17.99
N ARG A 102 0.56 -16.18 18.78
CA ARG A 102 0.42 -15.66 20.13
C ARG A 102 0.04 -14.19 20.12
N ARG A 103 -0.63 -13.73 21.16
CA ARG A 103 -1.10 -12.38 21.39
C ARG A 103 -0.03 -11.29 21.23
N SER A 104 1.14 -11.45 21.85
CA SER A 104 2.25 -10.51 21.73
C SER A 104 2.76 -10.36 20.29
N TYR A 105 2.82 -11.49 19.57
CA TYR A 105 3.22 -11.52 18.17
C TYR A 105 2.21 -10.78 17.27
N SER A 106 0.93 -11.05 17.44
CA SER A 106 -0.15 -10.37 16.72
C SER A 106 -0.15 -8.87 17.01
N TRP A 107 0.03 -8.49 18.28
CA TRP A 107 0.11 -7.09 18.67
C TRP A 107 1.25 -6.37 17.95
N PHE A 108 2.45 -6.94 17.98
CA PHE A 108 3.62 -6.35 17.33
C PHE A 108 3.45 -6.26 15.81
N THR A 109 2.92 -7.32 15.18
CA THR A 109 2.60 -7.31 13.75
C THR A 109 1.60 -6.21 13.41
N GLY A 110 0.52 -6.08 14.19
CA GLY A 110 -0.49 -5.03 14.02
C GLY A 110 0.09 -3.63 14.18
N TRP A 111 0.96 -3.44 15.18
CA TRP A 111 1.64 -2.15 15.40
C TRP A 111 2.48 -1.73 14.20
N ILE A 112 3.35 -2.62 13.71
CA ILE A 112 4.18 -2.36 12.52
C ILE A 112 3.30 -2.09 11.30
N TYR A 113 2.25 -2.90 11.10
CA TYR A 113 1.35 -2.77 9.97
C TYR A 113 0.54 -1.46 10.00
N LEU A 114 0.12 -1.01 11.18
CA LEU A 114 -0.57 0.27 11.35
C LEU A 114 0.32 1.45 10.96
N PHE A 115 1.55 1.50 11.46
CA PHE A 115 2.48 2.58 11.10
C PHE A 115 2.95 2.51 9.65
N ALA A 116 3.05 1.31 9.08
CA ALA A 116 3.27 1.14 7.65
C ALA A 116 2.13 1.78 6.83
N GLY A 117 0.86 1.53 7.22
CA GLY A 117 -0.30 2.17 6.59
C GLY A 117 -0.29 3.70 6.73
N ILE A 118 0.04 4.22 7.92
CA ILE A 118 0.15 5.66 8.18
C ILE A 118 1.22 6.30 7.27
N LEU A 119 2.41 5.71 7.18
CA LEU A 119 3.47 6.20 6.29
C LEU A 119 3.08 6.09 4.81
N THR A 120 2.31 5.06 4.44
CA THR A 120 1.79 4.93 3.07
C THR A 120 0.81 6.05 2.75
N VAL A 121 -0.12 6.40 3.67
CA VAL A 121 -1.00 7.58 3.50
C VAL A 121 -0.16 8.83 3.26
N THR A 122 0.85 9.09 4.09
CA THR A 122 1.73 10.26 3.95
C THR A 122 2.43 10.29 2.60
N SER A 123 3.01 9.15 2.18
CA SER A 123 3.74 9.03 0.92
C SER A 123 2.83 9.30 -0.29
N VAL A 124 1.62 8.74 -0.29
CA VAL A 124 0.73 8.84 -1.45
C VAL A 124 0.07 10.22 -1.55
N VAL A 125 -0.28 10.87 -0.44
CA VAL A 125 -0.74 12.28 -0.52
C VAL A 125 0.38 13.22 -0.99
N ALA A 126 1.65 12.91 -0.68
CA ALA A 126 2.81 13.63 -1.20
C ALA A 126 3.10 13.35 -2.68
N THR A 127 2.48 12.33 -3.28
CA THR A 127 2.63 12.02 -4.70
C THR A 127 1.70 12.87 -5.59
N ILE A 128 0.54 13.31 -5.09
CA ILE A 128 -0.41 14.13 -5.88
C ILE A 128 0.26 15.34 -6.53
N PRO A 129 1.09 16.13 -5.80
CA PRO A 129 1.78 17.28 -6.39
C PRO A 129 2.63 16.94 -7.62
N LEU A 130 3.20 15.73 -7.70
CA LEU A 130 4.07 15.32 -8.81
C LEU A 130 3.30 15.20 -10.15
N ALA A 131 1.98 15.08 -10.11
CA ALA A 131 1.12 15.10 -11.30
C ALA A 131 0.34 16.42 -11.39
N LEU A 132 -0.20 16.91 -10.27
CA LEU A 132 -1.09 18.08 -10.24
C LEU A 132 -0.34 19.38 -10.56
N ILE A 133 0.84 19.60 -9.97
CA ILE A 133 1.58 20.85 -10.20
C ILE A 133 2.03 20.95 -11.67
N PRO A 134 2.67 19.92 -12.29
CA PRO A 134 2.96 19.95 -13.72
C PRO A 134 1.73 20.09 -14.62
N ALA A 135 0.55 19.67 -14.15
CA ALA A 135 -0.69 19.85 -14.90
C ALA A 135 -1.15 21.30 -14.98
N ILE A 136 -0.91 22.09 -13.95
CA ILE A 136 -1.42 23.47 -13.83
C ILE A 136 -0.33 24.54 -14.08
N ASP A 137 0.96 24.16 -14.03
CA ASP A 137 2.06 25.08 -14.27
C ASP A 137 2.19 25.45 -15.75
N GLY A 138 2.27 26.73 -16.03
CA GLY A 138 2.47 27.25 -17.39
C GLY A 138 1.31 27.08 -18.37
N VAL A 139 0.14 26.59 -17.92
CA VAL A 139 -1.03 26.45 -18.81
C VAL A 139 -1.74 27.80 -18.96
N PRO A 140 -1.95 28.29 -20.23
CA PRO A 140 -2.82 29.43 -20.45
C PRO A 140 -4.22 29.09 -19.95
N THR A 141 -4.78 29.92 -19.08
CA THR A 141 -6.14 29.70 -18.61
C THR A 141 -7.12 29.71 -19.79
N LEU A 142 -8.21 28.94 -19.69
CA LEU A 142 -9.33 28.93 -20.64
C LEU A 142 -9.92 30.35 -20.89
N PHE A 143 -9.53 31.35 -20.09
CA PHE A 143 -10.00 32.74 -20.12
C PHE A 143 -8.92 33.76 -20.50
N GLY A 144 -7.79 33.34 -21.09
CA GLY A 144 -6.79 34.22 -21.70
C GLY A 144 -5.89 35.00 -20.71
N GLN A 145 -5.92 34.67 -19.42
CA GLN A 145 -4.95 35.19 -18.44
C GLN A 145 -3.82 34.19 -18.23
N THR A 146 -2.60 34.69 -18.01
CA THR A 146 -1.43 33.87 -17.72
C THR A 146 -1.71 32.98 -16.51
N ALA A 147 -1.54 31.70 -16.72
CA ALA A 147 -1.73 30.67 -15.71
C ALA A 147 -0.83 30.91 -14.48
N TRP A 148 -1.22 30.29 -13.44
CA TRP A 148 -0.53 30.25 -12.18
C TRP A 148 0.88 29.70 -12.38
N ASN A 149 1.88 30.54 -12.14
CA ASN A 149 3.29 30.16 -12.20
C ASN A 149 3.64 29.44 -10.88
N ILE A 150 3.16 28.18 -10.75
CA ILE A 150 3.36 27.37 -9.54
C ILE A 150 4.41 26.32 -9.88
N SER A 151 5.67 26.59 -9.54
CA SER A 151 6.74 25.63 -9.68
C SER A 151 6.64 24.51 -8.66
N LEU A 152 7.02 23.29 -9.06
CA LEU A 152 7.16 22.15 -8.18
C LEU A 152 8.37 22.36 -7.26
N THR A 153 8.12 22.69 -6.00
CA THR A 153 9.10 22.85 -4.93
C THR A 153 8.68 22.02 -3.73
N LEU A 154 9.59 21.71 -2.83
CA LEU A 154 9.24 21.00 -1.58
C LEU A 154 8.15 21.72 -0.78
N HIS A 155 8.10 23.06 -0.83
CA HIS A 155 7.06 23.82 -0.14
C HIS A 155 5.69 23.66 -0.81
N THR A 156 5.59 23.77 -2.13
CA THR A 156 4.31 23.60 -2.86
C THR A 156 3.84 22.16 -2.79
N GLU A 157 4.75 21.20 -2.84
CA GLU A 157 4.48 19.76 -2.64
C GLU A 157 3.86 19.53 -1.26
N LEU A 158 4.45 20.09 -0.19
CA LEU A 158 3.94 19.98 1.18
C LEU A 158 2.55 20.58 1.34
N VAL A 159 2.31 21.78 0.82
CA VAL A 159 1.00 22.46 0.94
C VAL A 159 -0.10 21.66 0.25
N VAL A 160 0.14 21.21 -0.98
CA VAL A 160 -0.84 20.39 -1.72
C VAL A 160 -1.09 19.04 -1.02
N ALA A 161 -0.04 18.41 -0.50
CA ALA A 161 -0.16 17.16 0.26
C ALA A 161 -1.02 17.34 1.52
N LEU A 162 -0.79 18.41 2.30
CA LEU A 162 -1.58 18.68 3.51
C LEU A 162 -3.05 18.98 3.19
N ILE A 163 -3.33 19.78 2.15
CA ILE A 163 -4.71 20.02 1.69
C ILE A 163 -5.37 18.70 1.31
N THR A 164 -4.68 17.87 0.54
CA THR A 164 -5.17 16.54 0.15
C THR A 164 -5.47 15.68 1.36
N LEU A 165 -4.57 15.64 2.35
CA LEU A 165 -4.77 14.87 3.58
C LEU A 165 -6.05 15.30 4.32
N VAL A 166 -6.31 16.59 4.41
CA VAL A 166 -7.55 17.11 5.01
C VAL A 166 -8.77 16.65 4.22
N VAL A 167 -8.75 16.80 2.88
CA VAL A 167 -9.88 16.45 2.02
C VAL A 167 -10.20 14.96 2.11
N ILE A 168 -9.20 14.07 1.99
CA ILE A 168 -9.44 12.61 2.09
C ILE A 168 -9.92 12.21 3.49
N THR A 169 -9.49 12.92 4.54
CA THR A 169 -9.97 12.68 5.92
C THR A 169 -11.46 12.98 6.02
N VAL A 170 -11.87 14.15 5.54
CA VAL A 170 -13.29 14.56 5.53
C VAL A 170 -14.13 13.56 4.75
N LEU A 171 -13.69 13.14 3.55
CA LEU A 171 -14.42 12.17 2.74
C LEU A 171 -14.54 10.80 3.44
N ASN A 172 -13.49 10.34 4.12
CA ASN A 172 -13.55 9.09 4.89
C ASN A 172 -14.50 9.19 6.10
N ILE A 173 -14.65 10.38 6.70
CA ILE A 173 -15.62 10.61 7.79
C ILE A 173 -17.06 10.46 7.29
N TYR A 174 -17.38 10.91 6.05
CA TYR A 174 -18.72 10.78 5.47
C TYR A 174 -19.13 9.33 5.17
N GLY A 175 -18.19 8.37 5.20
CA GLY A 175 -18.49 6.96 5.27
C GLY A 175 -18.12 6.15 4.04
N VAL A 176 -18.14 4.83 4.24
CA VAL A 176 -17.65 3.84 3.27
C VAL A 176 -18.38 3.85 1.94
N ARG A 177 -19.69 4.17 1.94
CA ARG A 177 -20.49 4.16 0.71
C ARG A 177 -20.01 5.20 -0.30
N LEU A 178 -19.70 6.43 0.17
CA LEU A 178 -19.15 7.48 -0.66
C LEU A 178 -17.77 7.09 -1.19
N VAL A 179 -16.89 6.62 -0.31
CA VAL A 179 -15.54 6.14 -0.66
C VAL A 179 -15.62 5.00 -1.67
N ALA A 180 -16.54 4.04 -1.51
CA ALA A 180 -16.71 2.93 -2.44
C ALA A 180 -17.18 3.39 -3.83
N VAL A 181 -18.11 4.35 -3.92
CA VAL A 181 -18.54 4.91 -5.22
C VAL A 181 -17.39 5.61 -5.91
N ILE A 182 -16.62 6.44 -5.19
CA ILE A 182 -15.45 7.12 -5.74
C ILE A 182 -14.41 6.11 -6.20
N ASN A 183 -14.11 5.07 -5.39
CA ASN A 183 -13.14 4.03 -5.75
C ASN A 183 -13.59 3.21 -6.96
N ASN A 184 -14.85 2.78 -7.02
CA ASN A 184 -15.36 1.99 -8.15
C ASN A 184 -15.26 2.76 -9.47
N THR A 185 -15.63 4.04 -9.44
CA THR A 185 -15.55 4.92 -10.62
C THR A 185 -14.08 5.21 -10.96
N GLY A 186 -13.27 5.56 -9.96
CA GLY A 186 -11.86 5.89 -10.15
C GLY A 186 -11.05 4.74 -10.72
N VAL A 187 -11.27 3.50 -10.26
CA VAL A 187 -10.58 2.31 -10.80
C VAL A 187 -10.90 2.08 -12.27
N ILE A 188 -12.14 2.26 -12.69
CA ILE A 188 -12.50 2.12 -14.11
C ILE A 188 -11.74 3.15 -14.93
N PHE A 189 -11.71 4.42 -14.48
CA PHE A 189 -10.96 5.47 -15.16
C PHE A 189 -9.44 5.25 -15.11
N GLU A 190 -8.92 4.74 -13.99
CA GLU A 190 -7.50 4.42 -13.88
C GLU A 190 -7.10 3.29 -14.84
N ILE A 191 -7.83 2.17 -14.84
CA ILE A 191 -7.55 1.02 -15.71
C ILE A 191 -7.64 1.44 -17.18
N LEU A 192 -8.76 2.06 -17.58
CA LEU A 192 -8.95 2.48 -18.97
C LEU A 192 -7.97 3.59 -19.36
N GLY A 193 -7.81 4.59 -18.50
CA GLY A 193 -6.91 5.72 -18.73
C GLY A 193 -5.46 5.28 -18.88
N MET A 194 -4.96 4.44 -17.98
CA MET A 194 -3.59 3.92 -18.06
C MET A 194 -3.39 3.03 -19.28
N PHE A 195 -4.32 2.09 -19.54
CA PHE A 195 -4.17 1.13 -20.63
C PHE A 195 -4.23 1.82 -22.00
N VAL A 196 -5.26 2.65 -22.23
CA VAL A 196 -5.42 3.38 -23.50
C VAL A 196 -4.27 4.34 -23.70
N PHE A 197 -3.86 5.06 -22.64
CA PHE A 197 -2.76 6.00 -22.74
C PHE A 197 -1.41 5.32 -23.00
N ALA A 198 -1.17 4.17 -22.36
CA ALA A 198 0.01 3.37 -22.65
C ALA A 198 0.09 2.92 -24.11
N LEU A 199 -1.06 2.55 -24.70
CA LEU A 199 -1.12 2.23 -26.13
C LEU A 199 -0.86 3.45 -27.02
N ILE A 200 -1.41 4.61 -26.65
CA ILE A 200 -1.13 5.88 -27.35
C ILE A 200 0.37 6.19 -27.32
N LEU A 201 1.00 6.08 -26.16
CA LEU A 201 2.45 6.28 -26.02
C LEU A 201 3.25 5.27 -26.85
N ALA A 202 2.92 3.99 -26.78
CA ALA A 202 3.65 2.93 -27.46
C ALA A 202 3.48 2.95 -28.99
N ILE A 203 2.35 3.41 -29.51
CA ILE A 203 2.05 3.39 -30.96
C ILE A 203 2.42 4.72 -31.61
N PHE A 204 2.04 5.86 -31.03
CA PHE A 204 2.16 7.18 -31.65
C PHE A 204 3.36 7.99 -31.17
N HIS A 205 3.90 7.70 -29.99
CA HIS A 205 5.02 8.41 -29.38
C HIS A 205 6.19 7.48 -29.04
N ASN A 206 6.39 6.46 -29.85
CA ASN A 206 7.45 5.47 -29.67
C ASN A 206 8.78 6.00 -30.20
N HIS A 207 9.60 6.56 -29.31
CA HIS A 207 10.93 7.07 -29.65
C HIS A 207 12.05 6.04 -29.41
N GLN A 208 11.88 5.14 -28.44
CA GLN A 208 12.93 4.21 -28.03
C GLN A 208 12.75 2.80 -28.61
N GLY A 209 11.54 2.46 -29.09
CA GLY A 209 11.22 1.08 -29.45
C GLY A 209 11.24 0.13 -28.27
N VAL A 210 11.00 -1.15 -28.54
CA VAL A 210 11.08 -2.21 -27.51
C VAL A 210 12.51 -2.37 -26.97
N HIS A 211 13.53 -1.91 -27.71
CA HIS A 211 14.93 -1.97 -27.27
C HIS A 211 15.22 -1.23 -25.95
N VAL A 212 14.34 -0.32 -25.53
CA VAL A 212 14.46 0.37 -24.24
C VAL A 212 14.59 -0.60 -23.07
N ILE A 213 13.97 -1.79 -23.14
CA ILE A 213 14.00 -2.79 -22.05
C ILE A 213 15.39 -3.39 -21.80
N THR A 214 16.32 -3.21 -22.76
CA THR A 214 17.73 -3.65 -22.66
C THR A 214 18.70 -2.48 -22.61
N ASN A 215 18.20 -1.25 -22.73
CA ASN A 215 19.04 -0.05 -22.79
C ASN A 215 19.23 0.55 -21.40
N SER A 216 20.43 0.42 -20.86
CA SER A 216 20.80 1.00 -19.55
C SER A 216 21.22 2.48 -19.62
N ALA A 217 21.22 3.11 -20.80
CA ALA A 217 21.76 4.45 -21.03
C ALA A 217 23.24 4.60 -20.59
N GLY A 218 24.03 3.54 -20.65
CA GLY A 218 25.42 3.50 -20.20
C GLY A 218 25.61 3.34 -18.69
N LEU A 219 24.54 3.16 -17.93
CA LEU A 219 24.61 2.93 -16.47
C LEU A 219 25.04 1.48 -16.15
N PRO A 220 25.77 1.25 -15.06
CA PRO A 220 26.19 -0.09 -14.68
C PRO A 220 24.99 -0.91 -14.17
N VAL A 221 24.72 -2.03 -14.85
CA VAL A 221 23.71 -3.01 -14.42
C VAL A 221 24.39 -4.12 -13.64
N THR A 222 24.32 -4.01 -12.33
CA THR A 222 24.87 -5.00 -11.37
C THR A 222 23.74 -5.56 -10.50
N PRO A 223 23.92 -6.69 -9.80
CA PRO A 223 22.92 -7.16 -8.85
C PRO A 223 22.51 -6.09 -7.82
N SER A 224 23.46 -5.28 -7.34
CA SER A 224 23.19 -4.22 -6.35
C SER A 224 22.33 -3.11 -6.94
N THR A 225 22.64 -2.62 -8.16
CA THR A 225 21.85 -1.57 -8.82
C THR A 225 20.49 -2.08 -9.27
N PHE A 226 20.38 -3.34 -9.71
CA PHE A 226 19.10 -3.96 -10.02
C PHE A 226 18.20 -4.05 -8.78
N LEU A 227 18.74 -4.52 -7.65
CA LEU A 227 18.02 -4.59 -6.38
C LEU A 227 17.61 -3.20 -5.85
N ALA A 228 18.40 -2.16 -6.09
CA ALA A 228 18.02 -0.78 -5.77
C ALA A 228 16.88 -0.27 -6.68
N ALA A 229 16.95 -0.51 -7.98
CA ALA A 229 15.90 -0.15 -8.92
C ALA A 229 14.56 -0.86 -8.62
N MET A 230 14.59 -2.04 -7.97
CA MET A 230 13.39 -2.77 -7.54
C MET A 230 12.52 -1.95 -6.59
N PHE A 231 13.03 -0.96 -5.87
CA PHE A 231 12.24 -0.18 -4.90
C PHE A 231 11.01 0.46 -5.55
N MET A 232 11.08 0.86 -6.82
CA MET A 232 9.92 1.33 -7.57
C MET A 232 8.82 0.25 -7.65
N SER A 233 9.16 -0.92 -8.14
CA SER A 233 8.19 -2.03 -8.30
C SER A 233 7.71 -2.56 -6.93
N LEU A 234 8.59 -2.60 -5.93
CA LEU A 234 8.25 -3.00 -4.56
C LEU A 234 7.25 -2.03 -3.91
N PHE A 235 7.37 -0.72 -4.18
CA PHE A 235 6.44 0.28 -3.69
C PHE A 235 5.08 0.18 -4.38
N VAL A 236 5.03 -0.18 -5.64
CA VAL A 236 3.75 -0.28 -6.35
C VAL A 236 2.96 -1.52 -5.94
N ILE A 237 3.60 -2.72 -5.99
CA ILE A 237 2.86 -3.98 -5.89
C ILE A 237 2.77 -4.46 -4.43
N TYR A 238 1.95 -3.76 -3.61
CA TYR A 238 1.53 -4.20 -2.28
C TYR A 238 0.17 -3.60 -1.93
N GLY A 239 -0.41 -4.00 -0.80
CA GLY A 239 -1.72 -3.48 -0.35
C GLY A 239 -2.92 -4.26 -0.88
N PHE A 240 -2.71 -5.35 -1.62
CA PHE A 240 -3.77 -6.22 -2.13
C PHE A 240 -4.62 -6.87 -1.04
N ASP A 241 -4.10 -7.02 0.16
CA ASP A 241 -4.80 -7.53 1.35
C ASP A 241 -5.88 -6.57 1.86
N THR A 242 -5.93 -5.34 1.35
CA THR A 242 -6.98 -4.34 1.65
C THR A 242 -8.38 -4.86 1.33
N ALA A 243 -8.54 -5.74 0.33
CA ALA A 243 -9.80 -6.44 0.09
C ALA A 243 -10.30 -7.18 1.34
N SER A 244 -9.40 -7.69 2.16
CA SER A 244 -9.74 -8.38 3.42
C SER A 244 -9.87 -7.41 4.60
N THR A 245 -9.22 -6.26 4.54
CA THR A 245 -9.39 -5.22 5.57
C THR A 245 -10.83 -4.70 5.61
N LEU A 246 -11.56 -4.78 4.49
CA LEU A 246 -12.95 -4.39 4.33
C LEU A 246 -13.93 -5.60 4.36
N ALA A 247 -13.50 -6.75 4.87
CA ALA A 247 -14.31 -7.98 4.85
C ALA A 247 -15.65 -7.83 5.57
N GLU A 248 -15.71 -7.07 6.68
CA GLU A 248 -16.96 -6.83 7.42
C GLU A 248 -17.97 -5.95 6.65
N GLU A 249 -17.51 -5.21 5.66
CA GLU A 249 -18.32 -4.36 4.77
C GLU A 249 -18.65 -5.05 3.45
N THR A 250 -18.13 -6.28 3.22
CA THR A 250 -18.26 -7.04 1.98
C THR A 250 -19.30 -8.15 2.11
N HIS A 251 -20.12 -8.34 1.07
CA HIS A 251 -21.01 -9.51 0.95
C HIS A 251 -20.24 -10.77 0.59
N ASN A 252 -20.55 -11.89 1.25
CA ASN A 252 -19.87 -13.17 1.08
C ASN A 252 -18.33 -13.04 1.11
N PRO A 253 -17.76 -12.48 2.19
CA PRO A 253 -16.34 -12.11 2.23
C PRO A 253 -15.41 -13.32 2.12
N ARG A 254 -15.82 -14.52 2.58
CA ARG A 254 -15.04 -15.76 2.47
C ARG A 254 -14.70 -16.13 1.02
N SER A 255 -15.55 -15.75 0.07
CA SER A 255 -15.35 -16.01 -1.37
C SER A 255 -14.86 -14.77 -2.11
N ALA A 256 -15.37 -13.58 -1.75
CA ALA A 256 -15.06 -12.33 -2.45
C ALA A 256 -13.63 -11.84 -2.16
N ALA A 257 -13.21 -11.83 -0.88
CA ALA A 257 -11.91 -11.30 -0.50
C ALA A 257 -10.72 -12.03 -1.15
N PRO A 258 -10.61 -13.38 -1.14
CA PRO A 258 -9.50 -14.06 -1.81
C PRO A 258 -9.43 -13.80 -3.31
N LYS A 259 -10.56 -13.73 -4.00
CA LYS A 259 -10.61 -13.40 -5.44
C LYS A 259 -10.16 -11.97 -5.68
N ALA A 260 -10.64 -11.01 -4.88
CA ALA A 260 -10.28 -9.60 -5.00
C ALA A 260 -8.78 -9.38 -4.76
N VAL A 261 -8.18 -10.05 -3.76
CA VAL A 261 -6.73 -10.05 -3.49
C VAL A 261 -5.95 -10.48 -4.72
N LEU A 262 -6.28 -11.62 -5.32
CA LEU A 262 -5.55 -12.16 -6.47
C LEU A 262 -5.76 -11.31 -7.73
N TYR A 263 -7.00 -10.89 -8.00
CA TYR A 263 -7.31 -10.07 -9.16
C TYR A 263 -6.64 -8.69 -9.09
N ALA A 264 -6.50 -8.11 -7.91
CA ALA A 264 -5.80 -6.84 -7.73
C ALA A 264 -4.31 -6.94 -8.11
N VAL A 265 -3.62 -8.00 -7.68
CA VAL A 265 -2.20 -8.22 -8.05
C VAL A 265 -2.06 -8.48 -9.55
N ILE A 266 -2.90 -9.34 -10.13
CA ILE A 266 -2.86 -9.65 -11.57
C ILE A 266 -3.19 -8.41 -12.40
N GLY A 267 -4.23 -7.68 -12.03
CA GLY A 267 -4.62 -6.44 -12.69
C GLY A 267 -3.51 -5.39 -12.65
N ALA A 268 -2.92 -5.19 -11.48
CA ALA A 268 -1.80 -4.26 -11.31
C ALA A 268 -0.59 -4.67 -12.15
N PHE A 269 -0.24 -5.97 -12.18
CA PHE A 269 0.85 -6.48 -13.02
C PHE A 269 0.64 -6.18 -14.49
N ILE A 270 -0.55 -6.47 -15.02
CA ILE A 270 -0.84 -6.29 -16.45
C ILE A 270 -0.93 -4.80 -16.79
N ILE A 271 -1.81 -4.07 -16.11
CA ILE A 271 -2.08 -2.65 -16.44
C ILE A 271 -0.85 -1.78 -16.17
N GLY A 272 -0.23 -1.95 -15.00
CA GLY A 272 0.96 -1.20 -14.63
C GLY A 272 2.17 -1.55 -15.51
N GLY A 273 2.34 -2.83 -15.89
CA GLY A 273 3.42 -3.26 -16.79
C GLY A 273 3.29 -2.67 -18.20
N VAL A 274 2.07 -2.65 -18.75
CA VAL A 274 1.79 -2.03 -20.07
C VAL A 274 2.04 -0.53 -20.00
N PHE A 275 1.57 0.14 -18.92
CA PHE A 275 1.80 1.58 -18.74
C PHE A 275 3.28 1.91 -18.56
N LEU A 276 4.01 1.13 -17.77
CA LEU A 276 5.45 1.30 -17.56
C LEU A 276 6.23 1.15 -18.87
N LEU A 277 5.91 0.13 -19.66
CA LEU A 277 6.52 -0.10 -20.96
C LEU A 277 6.22 1.05 -21.94
N GLY A 278 4.96 1.44 -22.07
CA GLY A 278 4.56 2.56 -22.93
C GLY A 278 5.26 3.87 -22.55
N THR A 279 5.36 4.15 -21.25
CA THR A 279 6.07 5.33 -20.74
C THR A 279 7.56 5.29 -21.07
N LEU A 280 8.22 4.12 -20.93
CA LEU A 280 9.63 3.96 -21.31
C LEU A 280 9.86 4.12 -22.82
N MET A 281 9.00 3.54 -23.65
CA MET A 281 9.08 3.66 -25.11
C MET A 281 8.90 5.10 -25.59
N ALA A 282 8.16 5.90 -24.84
CA ALA A 282 7.86 7.29 -25.18
C ALA A 282 8.95 8.30 -24.73
N ILE A 283 10.03 7.89 -24.13
CA ILE A 283 11.13 8.79 -23.74
C ILE A 283 11.85 9.31 -24.99
N PRO A 284 11.81 10.62 -25.32
CA PRO A 284 12.45 11.12 -26.54
C PRO A 284 13.97 10.93 -26.54
N HIS A 285 14.63 11.21 -25.42
CA HIS A 285 16.09 11.12 -25.25
C HIS A 285 16.43 10.44 -23.92
N LEU A 286 16.67 9.12 -23.94
CA LEU A 286 16.90 8.32 -22.73
C LEU A 286 18.08 8.85 -21.89
N GLY A 287 19.19 9.21 -22.51
CA GLY A 287 20.36 9.73 -21.80
C GLY A 287 20.09 11.07 -21.09
N LEU A 288 19.26 11.95 -21.65
CA LEU A 288 18.84 13.19 -21.00
C LEU A 288 17.87 12.90 -19.87
N ALA A 289 16.89 12.04 -20.08
CA ALA A 289 15.91 11.66 -19.07
C ALA A 289 16.56 11.03 -17.82
N VAL A 290 17.58 10.20 -18.01
CA VAL A 290 18.41 9.64 -16.93
C VAL A 290 19.16 10.74 -16.20
N LYS A 291 19.86 11.64 -16.90
CA LYS A 291 20.65 12.71 -16.28
C LYS A 291 19.80 13.72 -15.50
N SER A 292 18.60 14.00 -15.98
CA SER A 292 17.68 14.98 -15.40
C SER A 292 16.61 14.36 -14.51
N ALA A 293 16.70 13.05 -14.22
CA ALA A 293 15.76 12.31 -13.37
C ALA A 293 14.28 12.50 -13.76
N TRP A 294 13.98 12.34 -15.06
CA TRP A 294 12.61 12.52 -15.54
C TRP A 294 11.65 11.52 -14.89
N GLY A 295 10.53 12.05 -14.42
CA GLY A 295 9.36 11.27 -14.07
C GLY A 295 8.35 11.19 -15.23
N PRO A 296 7.23 10.47 -15.03
CA PRO A 296 6.20 10.35 -16.06
C PRO A 296 5.61 11.68 -16.53
N ALA A 297 5.48 12.67 -15.63
CA ALA A 297 4.93 13.98 -15.99
C ALA A 297 5.75 14.68 -17.07
N GLN A 298 7.10 14.70 -16.93
CA GLN A 298 8.00 15.29 -17.93
C GLN A 298 7.94 14.55 -19.27
N ILE A 299 7.82 13.20 -19.24
CA ILE A 299 7.69 12.40 -20.46
C ILE A 299 6.38 12.73 -21.17
N ILE A 300 5.28 12.90 -20.43
CA ILE A 300 3.98 13.28 -20.98
C ILE A 300 4.06 14.68 -21.61
N GLN A 301 4.61 15.66 -20.89
CA GLN A 301 4.77 17.04 -21.39
C GLN A 301 5.68 17.13 -22.62
N ALA A 302 6.69 16.26 -22.73
CA ALA A 302 7.59 16.22 -23.88
C ALA A 302 6.94 15.63 -25.14
N ASN A 303 5.87 14.86 -25.02
CA ASN A 303 5.24 14.14 -26.13
C ASN A 303 3.92 14.75 -26.60
N PHE A 304 3.23 15.53 -25.76
CA PHE A 304 1.90 16.02 -26.08
C PHE A 304 1.82 17.56 -26.04
N SER A 305 0.77 18.10 -26.66
CA SER A 305 0.47 19.52 -26.53
C SER A 305 0.19 19.88 -25.06
N PRO A 306 0.47 21.11 -24.63
CA PRO A 306 0.25 21.53 -23.24
C PRO A 306 -1.18 21.23 -22.75
N ALA A 307 -2.21 21.50 -23.59
CA ALA A 307 -3.60 21.26 -23.25
C ALA A 307 -3.90 19.77 -23.00
N PHE A 308 -3.39 18.88 -23.83
CA PHE A 308 -3.58 17.44 -23.68
C PHE A 308 -2.82 16.92 -22.44
N ALA A 309 -1.57 17.33 -22.26
CA ALA A 309 -0.76 16.96 -21.10
C ALA A 309 -1.45 17.37 -19.79
N THR A 310 -1.99 18.60 -19.72
CA THR A 310 -2.77 19.08 -18.59
C THR A 310 -3.96 18.18 -18.28
N VAL A 311 -4.81 17.92 -19.28
CA VAL A 311 -6.02 17.08 -19.09
C VAL A 311 -5.63 15.69 -18.59
N TYR A 312 -4.62 15.08 -19.19
CA TYR A 312 -4.18 13.75 -18.78
C TYR A 312 -3.56 13.74 -17.36
N LEU A 313 -2.72 14.70 -17.03
CA LEU A 313 -2.13 14.80 -15.68
C LEU A 313 -3.18 15.11 -14.61
N LEU A 314 -4.28 15.82 -14.94
CA LEU A 314 -5.42 15.98 -14.03
C LEU A 314 -6.15 14.65 -13.81
N VAL A 315 -6.33 13.83 -14.86
CA VAL A 315 -6.89 12.47 -14.73
C VAL A 315 -6.01 11.60 -13.84
N VAL A 316 -4.69 11.65 -14.03
CA VAL A 316 -3.73 10.95 -13.15
C VAL A 316 -3.81 11.45 -11.73
N SER A 317 -3.89 12.77 -11.51
CA SER A 317 -4.05 13.35 -10.16
C SER A 317 -5.33 12.86 -9.48
N ALA A 318 -6.41 12.70 -10.22
CA ALA A 318 -7.66 12.11 -9.72
C ALA A 318 -7.48 10.62 -9.37
N ALA A 319 -6.74 9.85 -10.16
CA ALA A 319 -6.43 8.45 -9.84
C ALA A 319 -5.58 8.33 -8.56
N ILE A 320 -4.55 9.16 -8.40
CA ILE A 320 -3.74 9.23 -7.17
C ILE A 320 -4.62 9.62 -5.97
N PHE A 321 -5.56 10.53 -6.14
CA PHE A 321 -6.50 10.92 -5.09
C PHE A 321 -7.39 9.74 -4.66
N VAL A 322 -7.88 8.94 -5.60
CA VAL A 322 -8.64 7.71 -5.30
C VAL A 322 -7.78 6.70 -4.53
N CYS A 323 -6.52 6.55 -4.90
CA CYS A 323 -5.54 5.74 -4.16
C CYS A 323 -5.39 6.23 -2.71
N CYS A 324 -5.24 7.55 -2.50
CA CYS A 324 -5.17 8.13 -1.15
C CYS A 324 -6.40 7.78 -0.31
N LEU A 325 -7.60 7.85 -0.89
CA LEU A 325 -8.85 7.48 -0.21
C LEU A 325 -8.85 6.01 0.21
N ALA A 326 -8.45 5.11 -0.68
CA ALA A 326 -8.43 3.66 -0.42
C ALA A 326 -7.43 3.31 0.69
N ILE A 327 -6.21 3.85 0.64
CA ILE A 327 -5.16 3.61 1.63
C ILE A 327 -5.58 4.15 3.00
N MET A 328 -6.14 5.36 3.04
CA MET A 328 -6.62 5.94 4.29
C MET A 328 -7.78 5.13 4.87
N ALA A 329 -8.73 4.69 4.04
CA ALA A 329 -9.84 3.83 4.44
C ALA A 329 -9.34 2.53 5.10
N ALA A 330 -8.36 1.84 4.47
CA ALA A 330 -7.77 0.62 5.00
C ALA A 330 -7.06 0.85 6.33
N THR A 331 -6.26 1.93 6.43
CA THR A 331 -5.52 2.27 7.65
C THR A 331 -6.46 2.60 8.82
N ILE A 332 -7.58 3.30 8.54
CA ILE A 332 -8.62 3.58 9.52
C ILE A 332 -9.24 2.28 10.05
N ARG A 333 -9.59 1.31 9.16
CA ARG A 333 -10.18 0.02 9.57
C ARG A 333 -9.21 -0.82 10.41
N LEU A 334 -7.93 -0.81 10.05
CA LEU A 334 -6.89 -1.47 10.85
C LEU A 334 -6.78 -0.84 12.24
N CYS A 335 -6.68 0.48 12.32
CA CYS A 335 -6.62 1.22 13.58
C CYS A 335 -7.89 0.98 14.42
N PHE A 336 -9.07 1.00 13.82
CA PHE A 336 -10.34 0.67 14.45
C PHE A 336 -10.35 -0.77 14.98
N GLY A 337 -9.94 -1.75 14.18
CA GLY A 337 -9.89 -3.16 14.57
C GLY A 337 -8.98 -3.38 15.78
N MET A 338 -7.78 -2.79 15.78
CA MET A 338 -6.87 -2.84 16.93
C MET A 338 -7.45 -2.14 18.16
N SER A 339 -8.18 -1.03 17.97
CA SER A 339 -8.80 -0.29 19.07
C SER A 339 -10.00 -1.04 19.66
N ARG A 340 -10.82 -1.68 18.82
CA ARG A 340 -11.93 -2.55 19.23
C ARG A 340 -11.44 -3.70 20.13
N ASP A 341 -10.25 -4.22 19.82
CA ASP A 341 -9.58 -5.25 20.63
C ASP A 341 -8.80 -4.67 21.83
N ASN A 342 -8.98 -3.39 22.17
CA ASN A 342 -8.33 -2.69 23.28
C ASN A 342 -6.78 -2.71 23.21
N GLN A 343 -6.20 -2.70 22.00
CA GLN A 343 -4.75 -2.87 21.82
C GLN A 343 -3.96 -1.56 21.68
N LEU A 344 -4.63 -0.45 21.42
CA LEU A 344 -4.00 0.85 21.25
C LEU A 344 -4.13 1.75 22.50
N PRO A 345 -3.29 2.81 22.62
CA PRO A 345 -3.60 3.91 23.52
C PRO A 345 -4.98 4.47 23.18
N ILE A 346 -5.68 5.05 24.11
CA ILE A 346 -7.01 5.66 23.86
C ILE A 346 -7.98 4.79 23.02
N SER A 347 -7.92 3.45 23.16
CA SER A 347 -8.75 2.52 22.39
C SER A 347 -10.26 2.81 22.48
N ARG A 348 -10.77 3.23 23.66
CA ARG A 348 -12.21 3.49 23.85
C ARG A 348 -12.80 4.52 22.89
N PRO A 349 -12.26 5.75 22.76
CA PRO A 349 -12.76 6.70 21.76
C PRO A 349 -12.52 6.24 20.32
N LEU A 350 -11.38 5.59 20.03
CA LEU A 350 -11.06 5.11 18.68
C LEU A 350 -11.99 3.98 18.23
N ALA A 351 -12.46 3.13 19.13
CA ALA A 351 -13.42 2.07 18.82
C ALA A 351 -14.87 2.56 18.70
N LYS A 352 -15.15 3.86 18.94
CA LYS A 352 -16.51 4.38 18.88
C LYS A 352 -16.93 4.70 17.45
N VAL A 353 -17.98 4.02 17.00
CA VAL A 353 -18.61 4.28 15.69
C VAL A 353 -19.70 5.33 15.84
N SER A 354 -19.77 6.28 14.92
CA SER A 354 -20.84 7.29 14.86
C SER A 354 -22.17 6.64 14.49
N PRO A 355 -23.26 6.84 15.25
CA PRO A 355 -24.57 6.27 14.91
C PRO A 355 -25.17 6.82 13.60
N LYS A 356 -24.78 8.04 13.20
CA LYS A 356 -25.32 8.70 12.00
C LYS A 356 -24.53 8.34 10.74
N LEU A 357 -23.21 8.25 10.85
CA LEU A 357 -22.32 8.08 9.69
C LEU A 357 -21.79 6.65 9.56
N HIS A 358 -21.98 5.81 10.57
CA HIS A 358 -21.46 4.44 10.66
C HIS A 358 -19.95 4.36 10.41
N THR A 359 -19.21 5.39 10.86
CA THR A 359 -17.76 5.53 10.71
C THR A 359 -17.11 5.87 12.06
N PRO A 360 -15.87 5.40 12.32
CA PRO A 360 -15.12 5.72 13.52
C PRO A 360 -14.41 7.09 13.35
N ILE A 361 -15.12 8.20 13.59
CA ILE A 361 -14.66 9.57 13.31
C ILE A 361 -13.33 9.87 14.03
N TRP A 362 -13.20 9.50 15.30
CA TRP A 362 -11.96 9.74 16.05
C TRP A 362 -10.76 9.01 15.46
N THR A 363 -10.97 7.81 14.93
CA THR A 363 -9.93 7.04 14.22
C THR A 363 -9.52 7.73 12.93
N CYS A 364 -10.46 8.29 12.16
CA CYS A 364 -10.13 9.08 10.97
C CYS A 364 -9.23 10.27 11.32
N ILE A 365 -9.57 11.03 12.37
CA ILE A 365 -8.80 12.19 12.81
C ILE A 365 -7.41 11.79 13.31
N VAL A 366 -7.30 10.76 14.13
CA VAL A 366 -6.01 10.31 14.69
C VAL A 366 -5.09 9.78 13.60
N VAL A 367 -5.60 9.00 12.64
CA VAL A 367 -4.81 8.52 11.49
C VAL A 367 -4.31 9.70 10.67
N ALA A 368 -5.15 10.71 10.42
CA ALA A 368 -4.74 11.91 9.69
C ALA A 368 -3.64 12.70 10.42
N LEU A 369 -3.79 12.90 11.73
CA LEU A 369 -2.79 13.59 12.54
C LEU A 369 -1.45 12.84 12.55
N LEU A 370 -1.48 11.52 12.69
CA LEU A 370 -0.28 10.69 12.63
C LEU A 370 0.36 10.71 11.23
N ALA A 371 -0.46 10.72 10.17
CA ALA A 371 0.04 10.83 8.80
C ALA A 371 0.61 12.23 8.48
N ALA A 372 0.23 13.25 9.23
CA ALA A 372 0.83 14.58 9.10
C ALA A 372 2.21 14.70 9.78
N VAL A 373 2.55 13.84 10.74
CA VAL A 373 3.82 13.92 11.49
C VAL A 373 5.06 13.85 10.60
N PRO A 374 5.18 12.94 9.60
CA PRO A 374 6.35 12.90 8.74
C PRO A 374 6.58 14.17 7.91
N PHE A 375 5.55 14.99 7.71
CA PHE A 375 5.67 16.28 7.02
C PHE A 375 6.43 17.35 7.84
N LEU A 376 6.63 17.14 9.13
CA LEU A 376 7.47 18.03 9.95
C LEU A 376 8.95 18.01 9.50
N GLN A 377 9.37 16.91 8.88
CA GLN A 377 10.71 16.77 8.28
C GLN A 377 10.58 16.18 6.87
N PHE A 378 9.90 16.94 6.00
CA PHE A 378 9.56 16.46 4.66
C PHE A 378 10.76 16.55 3.72
N SER A 379 11.09 15.45 3.09
CA SER A 379 12.19 15.30 2.14
C SER A 379 11.75 14.72 0.79
N GLY A 380 10.46 14.84 0.48
CA GLY A 380 9.84 14.31 -0.75
C GLY A 380 9.11 12.99 -0.57
N ALA A 381 8.18 12.72 -1.50
CA ALA A 381 7.31 11.53 -1.48
C ALA A 381 8.09 10.21 -1.50
N GLY A 382 9.16 10.16 -2.30
CA GLY A 382 9.93 8.92 -2.54
C GLY A 382 10.60 8.34 -1.30
N THR A 383 11.12 9.18 -0.42
CA THR A 383 11.78 8.73 0.83
C THR A 383 10.79 8.05 1.76
N ILE A 384 9.63 8.68 1.96
CA ILE A 384 8.57 8.15 2.81
C ILE A 384 8.01 6.87 2.17
N ALA A 385 7.89 6.83 0.83
CA ALA A 385 7.45 5.66 0.08
C ALA A 385 8.31 4.42 0.35
N ILE A 386 9.63 4.56 0.30
CA ILE A 386 10.55 3.44 0.55
C ILE A 386 10.43 2.97 2.01
N ALA A 387 10.36 3.88 2.98
CA ALA A 387 10.19 3.52 4.39
C ALA A 387 8.86 2.79 4.64
N ALA A 388 7.76 3.30 4.09
CA ALA A 388 6.44 2.67 4.17
C ALA A 388 6.46 1.26 3.57
N THR A 389 7.05 1.10 2.39
CA THR A 389 7.17 -0.18 1.69
C THR A 389 7.89 -1.21 2.54
N ALA A 390 9.04 -0.88 3.09
CA ALA A 390 9.80 -1.81 3.90
C ALA A 390 9.03 -2.26 5.15
N MET A 391 8.27 -1.37 5.79
CA MET A 391 7.42 -1.73 6.93
C MET A 391 6.24 -2.63 6.52
N ILE A 392 5.60 -2.40 5.37
CA ILE A 392 4.56 -3.29 4.82
C ILE A 392 5.14 -4.69 4.55
N TYR A 393 6.30 -4.76 3.87
CA TYR A 393 6.94 -6.04 3.60
C TYR A 393 7.33 -6.78 4.89
N PHE A 394 7.73 -6.05 5.92
CA PHE A 394 8.00 -6.65 7.22
C PHE A 394 6.72 -7.19 7.87
N ALA A 395 5.62 -6.45 7.83
CA ALA A 395 4.32 -6.93 8.32
C ALA A 395 3.85 -8.19 7.55
N TYR A 396 4.00 -8.19 6.21
CA TYR A 396 3.68 -9.35 5.38
C TYR A 396 4.57 -10.56 5.69
N PHE A 397 5.85 -10.34 5.93
CA PHE A 397 6.78 -11.38 6.35
C PHE A 397 6.38 -12.00 7.69
N LEU A 398 6.03 -11.16 8.67
CA LEU A 398 5.50 -11.63 9.96
C LEU A 398 4.18 -12.41 9.79
N GLY A 399 3.28 -11.94 8.93
CA GLY A 399 2.05 -12.66 8.56
C GLY A 399 2.35 -14.04 8.01
N ASN A 400 3.29 -14.14 7.05
CA ASN A 400 3.70 -15.43 6.47
C ASN A 400 4.38 -16.37 7.48
N ILE A 401 5.16 -15.86 8.44
CA ILE A 401 5.69 -16.67 9.56
C ILE A 401 4.54 -17.24 10.41
N ALA A 402 3.51 -16.43 10.72
CA ALA A 402 2.36 -16.91 11.47
C ALA A 402 1.62 -18.02 10.71
N ILE A 403 1.45 -17.87 9.38
CA ILE A 403 0.85 -18.89 8.51
C ILE A 403 1.69 -20.17 8.54
N LEU A 404 3.03 -20.08 8.37
CA LEU A 404 3.91 -21.24 8.44
C LEU A 404 3.75 -21.99 9.75
N ARG A 405 3.79 -21.26 10.86
CA ARG A 405 3.60 -21.84 12.19
C ARG A 405 2.23 -22.51 12.36
N ALA A 406 1.18 -21.92 11.81
CA ALA A 406 -0.14 -22.54 11.82
C ALA A 406 -0.17 -23.82 10.96
N ARG A 407 0.46 -23.82 9.77
CA ARG A 407 0.56 -25.00 8.91
C ARG A 407 1.27 -26.17 9.60
N THR A 408 2.37 -25.92 10.34
CA THR A 408 3.04 -26.97 11.12
C THR A 408 2.16 -27.56 12.24
N ARG A 409 1.03 -26.90 12.54
CA ARG A 409 0.03 -27.35 13.53
C ARG A 409 -1.27 -27.85 12.89
N GLY A 410 -1.27 -28.04 11.56
CA GLY A 410 -2.38 -28.63 10.82
C GLY A 410 -3.34 -27.62 10.15
N PHE A 411 -3.01 -26.34 10.07
CA PHE A 411 -3.81 -25.38 9.28
C PHE A 411 -3.71 -25.71 7.76
N PRO A 412 -4.81 -25.59 7.01
CA PRO A 412 -6.19 -25.31 7.39
C PRO A 412 -6.95 -26.57 7.82
N GLN A 413 -7.70 -26.51 8.92
CA GLN A 413 -8.49 -27.64 9.42
C GLN A 413 -9.92 -27.63 8.86
N THR A 414 -10.44 -26.47 8.46
CA THR A 414 -11.81 -26.28 8.04
C THR A 414 -11.92 -26.09 6.53
N ALA A 415 -13.12 -26.37 5.99
CA ALA A 415 -13.41 -26.08 4.60
C ALA A 415 -13.58 -24.57 4.38
N ALA A 416 -12.91 -24.04 3.35
CA ALA A 416 -13.07 -22.67 2.89
C ALA A 416 -13.19 -22.64 1.36
N PRO A 417 -13.83 -21.60 0.77
CA PRO A 417 -13.99 -21.47 -0.67
C PRO A 417 -12.67 -21.42 -1.45
N PHE A 418 -11.61 -20.88 -0.83
CA PHE A 418 -10.27 -20.86 -1.41
C PHE A 418 -9.28 -21.60 -0.52
N ARG A 419 -8.57 -22.58 -1.08
CA ARG A 419 -7.58 -23.42 -0.39
C ARG A 419 -6.43 -23.76 -1.32
N LEU A 420 -5.21 -23.69 -0.81
CA LEU A 420 -3.99 -24.08 -1.54
C LEU A 420 -3.72 -25.59 -1.49
N GLY A 421 -4.37 -26.31 -0.57
CA GLY A 421 -4.21 -27.76 -0.41
C GLY A 421 -2.74 -28.14 -0.17
N GLY A 422 -2.25 -29.14 -0.90
CA GLY A 422 -0.86 -29.61 -0.80
C GLY A 422 0.20 -28.57 -1.19
N TRP A 423 -0.17 -27.57 -1.99
CA TRP A 423 0.74 -26.47 -2.39
C TRP A 423 0.90 -25.40 -1.30
N GLY A 424 0.09 -25.42 -0.25
CA GLY A 424 0.12 -24.39 0.77
C GLY A 424 1.49 -24.23 1.44
N LEU A 425 2.13 -25.33 1.85
CA LEU A 425 3.45 -25.29 2.49
C LEU A 425 4.56 -24.79 1.54
N PRO A 426 4.73 -25.34 0.33
CA PRO A 426 5.71 -24.84 -0.64
C PRO A 426 5.53 -23.35 -0.96
N ILE A 427 4.31 -22.90 -1.22
CA ILE A 427 4.01 -21.50 -1.53
C ILE A 427 4.33 -20.60 -0.33
N ASN A 428 4.04 -21.05 0.89
CA ASN A 428 4.37 -20.27 2.08
C ASN A 428 5.88 -20.14 2.31
N ILE A 429 6.65 -21.20 2.08
CA ILE A 429 8.12 -21.17 2.15
C ILE A 429 8.69 -20.22 1.09
N LEU A 430 8.20 -20.30 -0.16
CA LEU A 430 8.63 -19.39 -1.22
C LEU A 430 8.30 -17.92 -0.87
N GLY A 431 7.11 -17.65 -0.29
CA GLY A 431 6.74 -16.32 0.19
C GLY A 431 7.66 -15.80 1.29
N LEU A 432 8.11 -16.67 2.20
CA LEU A 432 9.08 -16.31 3.24
C LEU A 432 10.47 -16.05 2.67
N VAL A 433 10.93 -16.86 1.74
CA VAL A 433 12.23 -16.66 1.07
C VAL A 433 12.22 -15.32 0.32
N TYR A 434 11.20 -15.06 -0.48
CA TYR A 434 11.05 -13.80 -1.19
C TYR A 434 10.95 -12.60 -0.23
N GLY A 435 10.06 -12.66 0.76
CA GLY A 435 9.87 -11.58 1.73
C GLY A 435 11.14 -11.29 2.53
N GLY A 436 11.84 -12.34 2.99
CA GLY A 436 13.14 -12.22 3.68
C GLY A 436 14.23 -11.61 2.80
N ALA A 437 14.32 -12.03 1.53
CA ALA A 437 15.26 -11.45 0.57
C ALA A 437 14.99 -9.96 0.33
N MET A 438 13.70 -9.56 0.23
CA MET A 438 13.34 -8.15 0.06
C MET A 438 13.62 -7.33 1.32
N LEU A 439 13.42 -7.87 2.51
CA LEU A 439 13.81 -7.19 3.75
C LEU A 439 15.32 -6.97 3.83
N ILE A 440 16.13 -7.98 3.43
CA ILE A 440 17.57 -7.81 3.31
C ILE A 440 17.89 -6.72 2.27
N ASN A 441 17.19 -6.71 1.13
CA ASN A 441 17.36 -5.69 0.11
C ASN A 441 17.11 -4.27 0.64
N PHE A 442 16.01 -4.06 1.40
CA PHE A 442 15.74 -2.77 2.04
C PHE A 442 16.77 -2.38 3.09
N ALA A 443 17.30 -3.37 3.80
CA ALA A 443 18.25 -3.17 4.88
C ALA A 443 19.70 -2.98 4.40
N TRP A 444 20.01 -3.36 3.15
CA TRP A 444 21.36 -3.39 2.63
C TRP A 444 21.93 -1.99 2.41
N PRO A 445 23.05 -1.64 3.06
CA PRO A 445 23.69 -0.35 2.84
C PRO A 445 24.30 -0.29 1.44
N ARG A 446 24.00 0.77 0.68
CA ARG A 446 24.54 1.01 -0.66
C ARG A 446 25.18 2.40 -0.72
N ALA A 447 26.30 2.53 -1.44
CA ALA A 447 26.88 3.84 -1.71
C ALA A 447 25.94 4.66 -2.61
N ALA A 448 25.88 5.97 -2.35
CA ALA A 448 25.10 6.89 -3.18
C ALA A 448 25.63 6.88 -4.62
N SER A 449 24.76 6.61 -5.57
CA SER A 449 25.12 6.60 -6.99
C SER A 449 25.15 7.99 -7.62
N ASN A 450 24.52 9.00 -7.00
CA ASN A 450 24.59 10.41 -7.45
C ASN A 450 24.05 11.34 -6.33
N PRO A 451 24.90 11.92 -5.47
CA PRO A 451 24.43 12.85 -4.46
C PRO A 451 24.05 14.18 -5.12
N THR A 452 22.78 14.57 -5.06
CA THR A 452 22.43 15.98 -5.16
C THR A 452 23.02 16.72 -3.95
N PRO A 453 23.45 18.00 -4.08
CA PRO A 453 24.30 18.68 -3.09
C PRO A 453 23.77 18.73 -1.65
N ASN A 454 22.51 18.38 -1.42
CA ASN A 454 21.86 18.40 -0.09
C ASN A 454 21.16 17.09 0.29
N GLN A 455 21.42 15.99 -0.42
CA GLN A 455 20.81 14.70 -0.12
C GLN A 455 21.84 13.59 -0.17
N THR A 456 22.20 13.06 0.97
CA THR A 456 23.04 11.87 1.04
C THR A 456 22.14 10.66 0.83
N VAL A 457 22.10 10.13 -0.39
CA VAL A 457 21.34 8.93 -0.74
C VAL A 457 22.27 7.72 -0.75
N VAL A 458 22.09 6.80 0.16
CA VAL A 458 22.79 5.53 0.15
C VAL A 458 21.88 4.49 -0.48
N GLY A 459 22.24 4.04 -1.70
CA GLY A 459 21.54 2.98 -2.38
C GLY A 459 20.03 3.17 -2.58
N GLY A 460 19.57 4.40 -2.87
CA GLY A 460 18.16 4.73 -2.99
C GLY A 460 17.44 4.95 -1.66
N VAL A 461 18.14 4.83 -0.54
CA VAL A 461 17.61 5.14 0.81
C VAL A 461 18.19 6.46 1.28
N GLN A 462 17.34 7.43 1.57
CA GLN A 462 17.75 8.73 2.09
C GLN A 462 18.25 8.58 3.53
N LEU A 463 19.40 9.19 3.83
CA LEU A 463 19.92 9.29 5.19
C LEU A 463 19.29 10.50 5.88
N LEU A 464 19.04 10.38 7.18
CA LEU A 464 18.63 11.51 8.00
C LEU A 464 19.81 12.50 8.11
N ASP A 465 19.54 13.76 7.84
CA ASP A 465 20.52 14.84 8.06
C ASP A 465 20.49 15.26 9.54
N PHE A 466 21.18 14.48 10.36
CA PHE A 466 21.44 14.85 11.75
C PHE A 466 22.84 15.48 11.86
N HIS A 467 22.98 16.47 12.72
CA HIS A 467 24.28 17.06 13.06
C HIS A 467 25.23 16.08 13.79
N ILE A 468 24.83 14.83 13.97
CA ILE A 468 25.60 13.76 14.59
C ILE A 468 26.08 12.84 13.47
N GLU A 469 27.36 12.88 13.18
CA GLU A 469 28.01 12.18 12.04
C GLU A 469 27.77 10.67 11.98
N PHE A 470 27.61 10.03 13.13
CA PHE A 470 27.26 8.61 13.24
C PHE A 470 25.84 8.31 12.72
N LEU A 471 24.86 9.17 13.00
CA LEU A 471 23.46 8.99 12.59
C LEU A 471 23.24 9.30 11.12
N ASN A 472 24.08 10.15 10.50
CA ASN A 472 24.04 10.44 9.08
C ASN A 472 24.38 9.24 8.18
N LYS A 473 24.99 8.20 8.74
CA LYS A 473 25.33 6.96 8.03
C LYS A 473 24.24 5.88 8.15
N ILE A 474 23.20 6.11 8.94
CA ILE A 474 22.12 5.14 9.16
C ILE A 474 21.00 5.42 8.16
N PRO A 475 20.58 4.45 7.34
CA PRO A 475 19.43 4.60 6.47
C PRO A 475 18.18 5.02 7.26
N ILE A 476 17.40 5.96 6.74
CA ILE A 476 16.17 6.45 7.38
C ILE A 476 15.22 5.31 7.77
N LEU A 477 15.18 4.26 6.95
CA LEU A 477 14.42 3.05 7.22
C LEU A 477 14.73 2.45 8.59
N TRP A 478 16.01 2.27 8.92
CA TRP A 478 16.43 1.72 10.20
C TRP A 478 16.02 2.62 11.36
N THR A 479 16.17 3.91 11.18
CA THR A 479 15.78 4.88 12.22
C THR A 479 14.28 4.83 12.47
N VAL A 480 13.46 4.91 11.42
CA VAL A 480 12.00 4.84 11.52
C VAL A 480 11.57 3.50 12.14
N PHE A 481 12.13 2.39 11.65
CA PHE A 481 11.80 1.05 12.15
C PHE A 481 12.18 0.88 13.63
N VAL A 482 13.39 1.26 14.01
CA VAL A 482 13.88 1.13 15.39
C VAL A 482 13.08 2.04 16.33
N VAL A 483 12.86 3.29 15.96
CA VAL A 483 12.10 4.25 16.79
C VAL A 483 10.67 3.76 16.99
N LEU A 484 9.96 3.38 15.93
CA LEU A 484 8.59 2.88 16.04
C LEU A 484 8.50 1.56 16.80
N SER A 485 9.48 0.66 16.62
CA SER A 485 9.56 -0.60 17.36
C SER A 485 9.83 -0.37 18.85
N LEU A 486 10.72 0.57 19.19
CA LEU A 486 11.00 0.92 20.59
C LEU A 486 9.79 1.59 21.26
N ILE A 487 9.13 2.53 20.60
CA ILE A 487 7.89 3.16 21.11
C ILE A 487 6.84 2.08 21.37
N GLY A 488 6.65 1.17 20.41
CA GLY A 488 5.72 0.06 20.52
C GLY A 488 6.08 -0.87 21.68
N LEU A 489 7.35 -1.25 21.80
CA LEU A 489 7.83 -2.13 22.86
C LEU A 489 7.63 -1.49 24.23
N ILE A 490 8.01 -0.23 24.41
CA ILE A 490 7.80 0.51 25.67
C ILE A 490 6.32 0.54 26.02
N TYR A 491 5.47 0.91 25.06
CA TYR A 491 4.02 0.93 25.28
C TYR A 491 3.48 -0.45 25.66
N TYR A 492 3.90 -1.52 24.97
CA TYR A 492 3.47 -2.89 25.26
C TYR A 492 3.90 -3.34 26.65
N LEU A 493 5.13 -3.05 27.07
CA LEU A 493 5.64 -3.44 28.39
C LEU A 493 4.96 -2.67 29.51
N VAL A 494 4.72 -1.37 29.34
CA VAL A 494 4.14 -0.51 30.38
C VAL A 494 2.62 -0.70 30.51
N THR A 495 1.92 -0.83 29.38
CA THR A 495 0.45 -0.76 29.37
C THR A 495 -0.19 -2.00 28.76
N GLY A 496 0.36 -2.51 27.66
CA GLY A 496 -0.25 -3.56 26.85
C GLY A 496 -0.22 -4.93 27.50
N ARG A 497 0.81 -5.23 28.33
CA ARG A 497 0.94 -6.52 29.02
C ARG A 497 -0.22 -6.80 29.97
N ASN A 498 -0.75 -5.77 30.63
CA ASN A 498 -1.79 -5.88 31.66
C ASN A 498 -3.20 -5.59 31.11
N LYS A 499 -3.35 -5.23 29.83
CA LYS A 499 -4.67 -4.99 29.25
C LYS A 499 -5.40 -6.32 29.00
N GLU A 500 -6.64 -6.39 29.45
CA GLU A 500 -7.57 -7.43 28.97
C GLU A 500 -7.92 -7.14 27.51
N PHE A 501 -7.57 -8.08 26.64
CA PHE A 501 -7.99 -8.05 25.25
C PHE A 501 -9.37 -8.67 25.13
N ALA A 502 -10.14 -8.29 24.12
CA ALA A 502 -11.35 -9.00 23.79
C ALA A 502 -11.03 -10.50 23.70
N PRO A 503 -11.81 -11.36 24.40
CA PRO A 503 -11.57 -12.79 24.40
C PRO A 503 -11.61 -13.30 22.95
N ILE A 504 -10.64 -14.17 22.60
CA ILE A 504 -10.74 -14.95 21.38
C ILE A 504 -11.85 -15.96 21.67
N ILE A 505 -13.06 -15.67 21.23
CA ILE A 505 -14.17 -16.60 21.33
C ILE A 505 -13.86 -17.70 20.32
N ALA A 506 -13.60 -18.91 20.80
CA ALA A 506 -13.53 -20.07 19.93
C ALA A 506 -14.88 -20.21 19.21
N PRO A 507 -14.90 -20.41 17.88
CA PRO A 507 -16.15 -20.66 17.18
C PRO A 507 -16.88 -21.82 17.87
N ALA A 508 -18.16 -21.64 18.17
CA ALA A 508 -19.00 -22.72 18.70
C ALA A 508 -19.17 -23.78 17.58
N GLY A 509 -18.50 -24.91 17.71
CA GLY A 509 -18.51 -26.02 16.76
C GLY A 509 -17.15 -26.71 16.70
N ASP A 510 -17.05 -27.82 15.96
CA ASP A 510 -15.83 -28.66 15.79
C ASP A 510 -14.57 -27.92 15.28
N ASP A 511 -14.63 -26.61 15.13
CA ASP A 511 -13.66 -25.72 14.53
C ASP A 511 -12.88 -24.88 15.56
N ALA A 512 -12.62 -25.41 16.76
CA ALA A 512 -11.85 -24.69 17.77
C ALA A 512 -10.46 -24.29 17.22
N PRO A 513 -10.04 -23.01 17.33
CA PRO A 513 -8.71 -22.63 16.90
C PRO A 513 -7.66 -23.36 17.74
N LEU A 514 -6.62 -23.87 17.07
CA LEU A 514 -5.51 -24.65 17.65
C LEU A 514 -4.77 -24.01 18.84
N VAL A 515 -5.12 -22.81 19.24
CA VAL A 515 -4.38 -21.97 20.18
C VAL A 515 -5.07 -21.81 21.54
N GLY A 516 -6.26 -22.39 21.74
CA GLY A 516 -7.07 -22.13 22.95
C GLY A 516 -6.63 -22.88 24.23
N GLY A 517 -5.73 -23.84 24.16
CA GLY A 517 -5.46 -24.77 25.29
C GLY A 517 -4.23 -24.51 26.16
N ALA A 518 -3.31 -23.63 25.78
CA ALA A 518 -2.01 -23.55 26.47
C ALA A 518 -1.58 -22.15 26.96
N ALA A 519 -2.41 -21.14 26.86
CA ALA A 519 -2.01 -19.74 27.13
C ALA A 519 -2.68 -19.11 28.37
N GLN A 520 -3.39 -19.89 29.20
CA GLN A 520 -3.96 -19.35 30.45
C GLN A 520 -3.08 -19.56 31.72
N GLN A 521 -1.90 -20.19 31.58
CA GLN A 521 -0.95 -20.28 32.70
C GLN A 521 0.45 -19.91 32.20
N GLY A 522 0.88 -18.67 32.48
CA GLY A 522 2.26 -18.20 32.27
C GLY A 522 2.35 -16.71 32.11
#